data_ee7cf26fe8a848de4fd40164bcb7e7dc
#
_entry.id   ee7cf26fe8a848de4fd40164bcb7e7dc
#
_cell.length_a   1.000
_cell.length_b   1.000
_cell.length_c   1.000
_cell.angle_alpha   90.00
_cell.angle_beta   90.00
_cell.angle_gamma   90.00
#
_symmetry.space_group_name_H-M   'P 1'
#
loop_
_entity.id
_entity.type
_entity.pdbx_description
1 polymer ?
#
loop_
_entity_poly.entity_id
_entity_poly.type
_entity_poly.pdbx_seq_one_letter_code
_entity_poly.pdbx_strand_id
1 'polypeptide(L)'
;MIELRTPAEIDAMRPAGRFVAEVLATLRDETRVGTNLLAIDKRAHEMIRAAGAESCYIDYHPSFGASPFGKVICTSVNDAVLHGLPHSYALRDGDLLTLDFAV
;
A
#
# COMPACT_ATOMS: atom_id res chain seq x y z
N MET A 1 15.62 -4.24 21.34
CA MET A 1 14.63 -4.94 22.18
C MET A 1 13.41 -5.29 21.34
N ILE A 2 12.91 -6.50 21.48
CA ILE A 2 11.68 -6.92 20.81
C ILE A 2 10.51 -6.61 21.73
N GLU A 3 9.59 -5.80 21.22
CA GLU A 3 8.37 -5.46 21.97
C GLU A 3 7.27 -6.48 21.65
N LEU A 4 6.73 -7.10 22.69
CA LEU A 4 5.67 -8.07 22.53
C LEU A 4 4.30 -7.41 22.75
N ARG A 5 3.29 -7.86 21.98
CA ARG A 5 1.93 -7.40 22.11
C ARG A 5 1.09 -8.38 22.89
N THR A 6 0.16 -7.87 23.70
CA THR A 6 -0.79 -8.70 24.43
C THR A 6 -1.82 -9.30 23.48
N PRO A 7 -2.52 -10.39 23.89
CA PRO A 7 -3.63 -10.91 23.08
C PRO A 7 -4.71 -9.87 22.77
N ALA A 8 -5.03 -8.98 23.72
CA ALA A 8 -6.00 -7.91 23.51
C ALA A 8 -5.51 -6.90 22.45
N GLU A 9 -4.24 -6.56 22.48
CA GLU A 9 -3.64 -5.67 21.48
C GLU A 9 -3.66 -6.31 20.09
N ILE A 10 -3.35 -7.61 19.99
CA ILE A 10 -3.43 -8.37 18.75
C ILE A 10 -4.86 -8.37 18.20
N ASP A 11 -5.84 -8.61 19.06
CA ASP A 11 -7.25 -8.58 18.65
C ASP A 11 -7.66 -7.19 18.13
N ALA A 12 -7.15 -6.13 18.74
CA ALA A 12 -7.42 -4.77 18.28
C ALA A 12 -6.82 -4.47 16.88
N MET A 13 -5.77 -5.19 16.48
CA MET A 13 -5.17 -5.05 15.17
C MET A 13 -5.92 -5.81 14.06
N ARG A 14 -6.75 -6.79 14.40
CA ARG A 14 -7.42 -7.65 13.41
C ARG A 14 -8.30 -6.88 12.42
N PRO A 15 -9.11 -5.88 12.82
CA PRO A 15 -9.90 -5.13 11.84
C PRO A 15 -9.05 -4.43 10.80
N ALA A 16 -7.93 -3.84 11.21
CA ALA A 16 -6.99 -3.19 10.27
C ALA A 16 -6.38 -4.22 9.33
N GLY A 17 -5.96 -5.38 9.85
CA GLY A 17 -5.41 -6.45 9.02
C GLY A 17 -6.42 -6.99 8.00
N ARG A 18 -7.67 -7.18 8.41
CA ARG A 18 -8.73 -7.60 7.47
C ARG A 18 -8.95 -6.56 6.38
N PHE A 19 -8.97 -5.28 6.74
CA PHE A 19 -9.12 -4.20 5.76
C PHE A 19 -7.97 -4.19 4.76
N VAL A 20 -6.73 -4.32 5.24
CA VAL A 20 -5.56 -4.40 4.35
C VAL A 20 -5.70 -5.57 3.37
N ALA A 21 -6.11 -6.73 3.86
CA ALA A 21 -6.31 -7.91 3.00
C ALA A 21 -7.39 -7.66 1.94
N GLU A 22 -8.48 -7.02 2.29
CA GLU A 22 -9.56 -6.67 1.35
C GLU A 22 -9.09 -5.69 0.28
N VAL A 23 -8.32 -4.67 0.66
CA VAL A 23 -7.77 -3.69 -0.28
C VAL A 23 -6.83 -4.39 -1.26
N LEU A 24 -5.90 -5.20 -0.76
CA LEU A 24 -4.96 -5.91 -1.61
C LEU A 24 -5.67 -6.87 -2.58
N ALA A 25 -6.68 -7.61 -2.11
CA ALA A 25 -7.46 -8.51 -2.96
C ALA A 25 -8.21 -7.74 -4.06
N THR A 26 -8.82 -6.61 -3.71
CA THR A 26 -9.53 -5.77 -4.67
C THR A 26 -8.58 -5.22 -5.73
N LEU A 27 -7.44 -4.69 -5.31
CA LEU A 27 -6.44 -4.15 -6.24
C LEU A 27 -5.88 -5.24 -7.15
N ARG A 28 -5.63 -6.45 -6.61
CA ARG A 28 -5.22 -7.59 -7.43
C ARG A 28 -6.25 -7.89 -8.53
N ASP A 29 -7.52 -7.91 -8.16
CA ASP A 29 -8.59 -8.27 -9.08
C ASP A 29 -8.85 -7.18 -10.13
N GLU A 30 -8.62 -5.92 -9.80
CA GLU A 30 -8.84 -4.77 -10.69
C GLU A 30 -7.63 -4.43 -11.55
N THR A 31 -6.43 -4.85 -11.15
CA THR A 31 -5.19 -4.51 -11.86
C THR A 31 -5.03 -5.37 -13.12
N ARG A 32 -4.71 -4.72 -14.24
CA ARG A 32 -4.54 -5.34 -15.56
C ARG A 32 -3.32 -4.78 -16.26
N VAL A 33 -2.90 -5.41 -17.34
CA VAL A 33 -1.96 -4.80 -18.29
C VAL A 33 -2.52 -3.45 -18.71
N GLY A 34 -1.69 -2.42 -18.66
CA GLY A 34 -2.09 -1.05 -18.95
C GLY A 34 -2.54 -0.24 -17.75
N THR A 35 -2.77 -0.85 -16.59
CA THR A 35 -3.13 -0.12 -15.38
C THR A 35 -1.97 0.79 -14.96
N ASN A 36 -2.26 2.07 -14.73
CA ASN A 36 -1.25 3.03 -14.26
C ASN A 36 -1.08 2.90 -12.74
N LEU A 37 0.16 2.99 -12.26
CA LEU A 37 0.44 2.91 -10.82
C LEU A 37 -0.25 4.02 -10.04
N LEU A 38 -0.41 5.22 -10.62
CA LEU A 38 -1.15 6.31 -9.98
C LEU A 38 -2.62 5.97 -9.80
N ALA A 39 -3.21 5.20 -10.71
CA ALA A 39 -4.59 4.73 -10.57
C ALA A 39 -4.74 3.74 -9.42
N ILE A 40 -3.74 2.89 -9.20
CA ILE A 40 -3.71 1.96 -8.07
C ILE A 40 -3.70 2.74 -6.75
N ASP A 41 -2.83 3.75 -6.64
CA ASP A 41 -2.77 4.59 -5.44
C ASP A 41 -4.08 5.34 -5.20
N LYS A 42 -4.65 5.91 -6.26
CA LYS A 42 -5.94 6.61 -6.17
C LYS A 42 -7.05 5.68 -5.67
N ARG A 43 -7.11 4.46 -6.21
CA ARG A 43 -8.11 3.48 -5.80
C ARG A 43 -7.94 3.08 -4.34
N ALA A 44 -6.70 2.84 -3.92
CA ALA A 44 -6.40 2.53 -2.52
C ALA A 44 -6.82 3.69 -1.60
N HIS A 45 -6.54 4.94 -2.00
CA HIS A 45 -6.94 6.11 -1.23
C HIS A 45 -8.46 6.23 -1.09
N GLU A 46 -9.20 5.96 -2.15
CA GLU A 46 -10.68 5.95 -2.12
C GLU A 46 -11.20 4.91 -1.12
N MET A 47 -10.63 3.72 -1.10
CA MET A 47 -11.02 2.65 -0.18
C MET A 47 -10.70 3.00 1.27
N ILE A 48 -9.54 3.59 1.53
CA ILE A 48 -9.15 4.06 2.87
C ILE A 48 -10.14 5.10 3.37
N ARG A 49 -10.47 6.07 2.54
CA ARG A 49 -11.40 7.14 2.88
C ARG A 49 -12.80 6.61 3.15
N ALA A 50 -13.28 5.70 2.30
CA ALA A 50 -14.60 5.09 2.45
C ALA A 50 -14.74 4.29 3.74
N ALA A 51 -13.65 3.69 4.21
CA ALA A 51 -13.62 2.91 5.46
C ALA A 51 -13.41 3.78 6.71
N GLY A 52 -13.14 5.09 6.54
CA GLY A 52 -12.81 5.96 7.67
C GLY A 52 -11.45 5.65 8.29
N ALA A 53 -10.57 5.00 7.55
CA ALA A 53 -9.23 4.65 8.01
C ALA A 53 -8.23 5.77 7.69
N GLU A 54 -7.03 5.67 8.26
CA GLU A 54 -5.94 6.59 7.98
C GLU A 54 -4.74 5.83 7.42
N SER A 55 -4.09 6.42 6.42
CA SER A 55 -2.88 5.83 5.83
C SER A 55 -1.69 6.00 6.75
N CYS A 56 -0.88 4.95 6.88
CA CYS A 56 0.40 5.03 7.57
C CYS A 56 1.50 5.65 6.71
N TYR A 57 1.30 5.80 5.40
CA TYR A 57 2.37 6.14 4.46
C TYR A 57 2.40 7.58 4.00
N ILE A 58 1.28 8.29 4.00
CA ILE A 58 1.22 9.64 3.41
C ILE A 58 2.31 10.55 3.98
N ASP A 59 2.49 10.53 5.30
CA ASP A 59 3.48 11.37 5.99
C ASP A 59 4.76 10.62 6.34
N TYR A 60 4.89 9.36 5.89
CA TYR A 60 6.09 8.58 6.14
C TYR A 60 7.30 9.24 5.46
N HIS A 61 8.33 9.52 6.26
CA HIS A 61 9.56 10.13 5.77
C HIS A 61 10.74 9.20 6.07
N PRO A 62 11.13 8.36 5.10
CA PRO A 62 12.28 7.47 5.30
C PRO A 62 13.54 8.27 5.61
N SER A 63 14.41 7.74 6.46
CA SER A 63 15.65 8.41 6.85
C SER A 63 16.57 8.70 5.66
N PHE A 64 16.45 7.95 4.60
CA PHE A 64 17.21 8.14 3.36
C PHE A 64 16.50 9.02 2.33
N GLY A 65 15.27 9.43 2.60
CA GLY A 65 14.45 10.19 1.66
C GLY A 65 14.50 11.69 1.93
N ALA A 66 14.41 12.50 0.87
CA ALA A 66 14.43 13.95 0.98
C ALA A 66 13.07 14.55 1.33
N SER A 67 11.97 13.79 1.21
CA SER A 67 10.61 14.27 1.44
C SER A 67 9.72 13.12 1.97
N PRO A 68 8.55 13.43 2.56
CA PRO A 68 7.57 12.41 2.91
C PRO A 68 7.17 11.58 1.70
N PHE A 69 6.77 10.33 1.93
CA PHE A 69 6.35 9.41 0.87
C PHE A 69 5.21 9.99 0.02
N GLY A 70 4.20 10.57 0.64
CA GLY A 70 3.14 11.33 -0.04
C GLY A 70 2.09 10.49 -0.75
N LYS A 71 2.20 9.16 -0.70
CA LYS A 71 1.26 8.21 -1.30
C LYS A 71 0.74 7.24 -0.25
N VAL A 72 -0.33 6.50 -0.56
CA VAL A 72 -0.94 5.59 0.41
C VAL A 72 -0.52 4.14 0.24
N ILE A 73 0.10 3.78 -0.88
CA ILE A 73 0.53 2.41 -1.17
C ILE A 73 1.90 2.42 -1.85
N CYS A 74 2.71 1.40 -1.55
CA CYS A 74 3.95 1.17 -2.29
C CYS A 74 3.65 0.27 -3.49
N THR A 75 4.09 0.70 -4.68
CA THR A 75 3.96 -0.05 -5.92
C THR A 75 5.36 -0.32 -6.46
N SER A 76 5.88 -1.50 -6.17
CA SER A 76 7.26 -1.86 -6.54
C SER A 76 7.24 -2.76 -7.77
N VAL A 77 7.78 -2.26 -8.87
CA VAL A 77 7.76 -2.93 -10.17
C VAL A 77 9.16 -3.45 -10.50
N ASN A 78 9.25 -4.72 -10.84
CA ASN A 78 10.48 -5.38 -11.30
C ASN A 78 11.65 -5.19 -10.32
N ASP A 79 12.64 -4.37 -10.68
CA ASP A 79 13.86 -4.17 -9.88
C ASP A 79 13.63 -3.42 -8.57
N ALA A 80 12.51 -2.72 -8.42
CA ALA A 80 12.15 -2.07 -7.18
C ALA A 80 11.72 -3.15 -6.17
N VAL A 81 12.50 -3.37 -5.13
CA VAL A 81 12.25 -4.43 -4.16
C VAL A 81 11.15 -4.01 -3.19
N LEU A 82 11.20 -2.77 -2.72
CA LEU A 82 10.23 -2.21 -1.78
C LEU A 82 10.19 -0.68 -1.90
N HIS A 83 9.19 -0.07 -1.27
CA HIS A 83 9.01 1.39 -1.25
C HIS A 83 8.96 2.02 -2.65
N GLY A 84 8.52 1.26 -3.66
CA GLY A 84 8.27 1.80 -4.98
C GLY A 84 7.19 2.89 -4.92
N LEU A 85 7.52 4.11 -5.38
CA LEU A 85 6.59 5.22 -5.36
C LEU A 85 5.65 5.13 -6.55
N PRO A 86 4.32 5.19 -6.35
CA PRO A 86 3.38 5.29 -7.45
C PRO A 86 3.71 6.50 -8.32
N HIS A 87 3.86 6.25 -9.61
CA HIS A 87 4.19 7.27 -10.60
C HIS A 87 3.49 6.92 -11.92
N SER A 88 3.59 7.80 -12.90
CA SER A 88 2.94 7.56 -14.19
C SER A 88 3.68 6.47 -14.96
N TYR A 89 3.24 5.24 -14.77
CA TYR A 89 3.74 4.05 -15.43
C TYR A 89 2.57 3.09 -15.65
N ALA A 90 2.34 2.71 -16.88
CA ALA A 90 1.33 1.72 -17.23
C ALA A 90 1.95 0.32 -17.23
N LEU A 91 1.37 -0.59 -16.46
CA LEU A 91 1.87 -1.96 -16.34
C LEU A 91 1.91 -2.65 -17.69
N ARG A 92 2.98 -3.41 -17.92
CA ARG A 92 3.19 -4.21 -19.11
C ARG A 92 3.04 -5.68 -18.82
N ASP A 93 2.70 -6.45 -19.83
CA ASP A 93 2.65 -7.91 -19.69
C ASP A 93 4.04 -8.44 -19.29
N GLY A 94 4.06 -9.27 -18.24
CA GLY A 94 5.28 -9.82 -17.68
C GLY A 94 5.90 -9.01 -16.55
N ASP A 95 5.38 -7.81 -16.23
CA ASP A 95 5.85 -7.05 -15.07
C ASP A 95 5.55 -7.80 -13.77
N LEU A 96 6.51 -7.77 -12.86
CA LEU A 96 6.34 -8.23 -11.49
C LEU A 96 5.99 -7.02 -10.63
N LEU A 97 4.78 -7.01 -10.08
CA LEU A 97 4.29 -5.92 -9.24
C LEU A 97 4.14 -6.40 -7.80
N THR A 98 4.74 -5.68 -6.87
CA THR A 98 4.54 -5.88 -5.44
C THR A 98 3.78 -4.69 -4.85
N LEU A 99 2.70 -4.98 -4.14
CA LEU A 99 1.90 -3.97 -3.44
C LEU A 99 2.12 -4.10 -1.94
N ASP A 100 2.40 -2.99 -1.29
CA ASP A 100 2.64 -2.93 0.16
C ASP A 100 1.83 -1.77 0.74
N PHE A 101 1.05 -2.07 1.77
CA PHE A 101 0.01 -1.17 2.25
C PHE A 101 -0.22 -1.35 3.74
N ALA A 102 -0.41 -0.25 4.47
CA ALA A 102 -0.72 -0.26 5.90
C ALA A 102 -1.65 0.88 6.29
N VAL A 103 -2.46 0.61 7.29
CA VAL A 103 -3.35 1.59 7.91
C VAL A 103 -3.28 1.54 9.43
#